data_4c56a637e9c778628267f29df3cf4f42
#
_entry.id   4c56a637e9c778628267f29df3cf4f42
#
_cell.length_a   1.000
_cell.length_b   1.000
_cell.length_c   1.000
_cell.angle_alpha   90.00
_cell.angle_beta   90.00
_cell.angle_gamma   90.00
#
_symmetry.space_group_name_H-M   'P 1'
#
loop_
_entity.id
_entity.type
_entity.pdbx_description
1 polymer ?
#
loop_
_entity_poly.entity_id
_entity_poly.type
_entity_poly.pdbx_seq_one_letter_code
_entity_poly.pdbx_strand_id
1 'polypeptide(L)'
;MKRAPLIAAILLVSCARVSAPEEAPLLRTVPSRAVAVMHFGRLEPALEFLLDSTSVFRQLDYGRLGDSEMVLSYDYSAGLIPLLAVDAGRAGADTSSVVRKVLQQAEDLKLNALYTAELLPRRAALLLSTSRAAIDEALMHIESGVSVLDAADFKEASSLADGTAGNIILKNESASRWLPAKLLKAQVDRREMVKFVSGAAQWTALCFNDLSREGIRVRAFTGDKRKYLAEFISALPAGNSRLAAALPDTAHFIVDLPLKDYKQYTEGWKECLDARADLSKYRGRLAGLKKRFGKSPEAWLADMAPLELALVRWESSELLLLRSGHRRKGVLAENPFPGYIPAIFGELFRIADDSCVAFWEGWTLFGSADDIAAWEDAARSGMLKSMPRSSKFYMNNDAFCLVADGKNILMDVN
;
A
#
# COMPACT_ATOMS: atom_id res chain seq x y z
N MET A 1 19.43 -7.49 8.99
CA MET A 1 18.42 -7.93 8.01
C MET A 1 17.08 -7.31 8.38
N LYS A 2 16.84 -5.99 8.04
CA LYS A 2 15.68 -5.22 8.54
C LYS A 2 15.12 -4.32 7.42
N ARG A 3 14.64 -4.90 6.28
CA ARG A 3 14.26 -4.07 5.11
C ARG A 3 13.02 -4.50 4.35
N ALA A 4 11.99 -5.01 5.00
CA ALA A 4 10.77 -5.38 4.30
C ALA A 4 9.45 -4.73 4.75
N PRO A 5 9.41 -3.56 5.45
CA PRO A 5 8.13 -3.07 5.96
C PRO A 5 7.39 -2.11 5.04
N LEU A 6 7.92 -1.81 3.85
CA LEU A 6 7.42 -0.68 3.06
C LEU A 6 6.09 -0.94 2.35
N ILE A 7 5.62 -2.18 2.30
CA ILE A 7 4.59 -2.57 1.34
C ILE A 7 3.24 -2.95 2.00
N ALA A 8 3.20 -3.17 3.30
CA ALA A 8 1.93 -3.40 4.00
C ALA A 8 1.07 -2.11 4.15
N ALA A 9 1.68 -0.91 3.98
CA ALA A 9 0.97 0.37 3.98
C ALA A 9 0.26 0.70 2.64
N ILE A 10 0.21 -0.23 1.69
CA ILE A 10 -0.12 0.01 0.28
C ILE A 10 -1.61 0.26 0.00
N LEU A 11 -2.43 0.61 0.92
CA LEU A 11 -3.83 0.83 0.56
C LEU A 11 -4.43 1.95 1.38
N LEU A 12 -4.53 3.15 0.80
CA LEU A 12 -5.76 3.92 0.88
C LEU A 12 -5.65 5.40 0.47
N VAL A 13 -6.63 5.78 -0.17
CA VAL A 13 -6.98 6.86 -1.06
C VAL A 13 -7.22 8.20 -0.39
N SER A 14 -6.65 9.24 -0.97
CA SER A 14 -7.21 10.60 -0.91
C SER A 14 -7.31 11.13 -2.34
N CYS A 15 -8.51 11.40 -2.80
CA CYS A 15 -8.75 12.00 -4.12
C CYS A 15 -8.58 13.52 -4.05
N ALA A 16 -7.42 14.05 -4.46
CA ALA A 16 -7.25 15.46 -4.76
C ALA A 16 -6.79 15.60 -6.23
N ARG A 17 -7.48 16.43 -7.01
CA ARG A 17 -7.00 16.82 -8.34
C ARG A 17 -5.84 17.80 -8.15
N VAL A 18 -4.65 17.39 -8.54
CA VAL A 18 -3.46 18.24 -8.58
C VAL A 18 -3.03 18.40 -10.04
N SER A 19 -2.54 19.59 -10.39
CA SER A 19 -1.97 19.89 -11.72
C SER A 19 -0.83 18.95 -12.05
N ALA A 20 -0.76 18.47 -13.29
CA ALA A 20 0.28 17.55 -13.75
C ALA A 20 1.68 18.16 -13.51
N PRO A 21 2.61 17.42 -12.89
CA PRO A 21 3.99 17.86 -12.81
C PRO A 21 4.62 17.91 -14.22
N GLU A 22 5.57 18.82 -14.40
CA GLU A 22 6.41 18.90 -15.59
C GLU A 22 7.01 17.51 -15.84
N GLU A 23 6.93 17.00 -17.08
CA GLU A 23 7.34 15.62 -17.40
C GLU A 23 8.80 15.39 -17.00
N ALA A 24 9.02 14.50 -16.00
CA ALA A 24 10.36 14.12 -15.59
C ALA A 24 11.06 13.40 -16.76
N PRO A 25 12.16 13.95 -17.29
CA PRO A 25 12.78 13.46 -18.51
C PRO A 25 13.21 12.00 -18.46
N LEU A 26 13.67 11.54 -17.29
CA LEU A 26 14.10 10.16 -17.09
C LEU A 26 12.97 9.13 -17.23
N LEU A 27 11.71 9.51 -17.04
CA LEU A 27 10.57 8.61 -17.26
C LEU A 27 10.44 8.16 -18.73
N ARG A 28 11.05 8.89 -19.67
CA ARG A 28 11.11 8.47 -21.10
C ARG A 28 11.94 7.21 -21.32
N THR A 29 12.85 6.87 -20.41
CA THR A 29 13.62 5.62 -20.48
C THR A 29 12.82 4.39 -20.06
N VAL A 30 11.67 4.61 -19.40
CA VAL A 30 10.89 3.54 -18.76
C VAL A 30 10.00 2.84 -19.79
N PRO A 31 10.10 1.50 -19.93
CA PRO A 31 9.24 0.73 -20.81
C PRO A 31 7.75 0.89 -20.50
N SER A 32 6.91 0.94 -21.53
CA SER A 32 5.44 1.04 -21.39
C SER A 32 4.83 -0.12 -20.59
N ARG A 33 5.52 -1.26 -20.52
CA ARG A 33 5.11 -2.45 -19.76
C ARG A 33 5.67 -2.51 -18.34
N ALA A 34 6.37 -1.47 -17.88
CA ALA A 34 6.91 -1.42 -16.53
C ALA A 34 5.82 -1.70 -15.48
N VAL A 35 6.14 -2.53 -14.50
CA VAL A 35 5.23 -2.94 -13.42
C VAL A 35 5.46 -2.15 -12.14
N ALA A 36 6.63 -1.54 -12.01
CA ALA A 36 6.98 -0.64 -10.93
C ALA A 36 7.91 0.45 -11.47
N VAL A 37 7.67 1.69 -11.06
CA VAL A 37 8.49 2.86 -11.40
C VAL A 37 8.78 3.62 -10.11
N MET A 38 10.06 3.80 -9.80
CA MET A 38 10.56 4.44 -8.60
C MET A 38 11.35 5.68 -9.02
N HIS A 39 10.80 6.85 -8.77
CA HIS A 39 11.39 8.12 -9.19
C HIS A 39 11.78 8.93 -7.95
N PHE A 40 13.05 9.29 -7.83
CA PHE A 40 13.61 10.00 -6.68
C PHE A 40 14.54 11.12 -7.13
N GLY A 41 14.56 12.21 -6.36
CA GLY A 41 15.41 13.37 -6.63
C GLY A 41 16.90 13.14 -6.35
N ARG A 42 17.27 12.12 -5.56
CA ARG A 42 18.65 11.82 -5.17
C ARG A 42 18.93 10.32 -5.22
N LEU A 43 19.94 9.93 -5.99
CA LEU A 43 20.26 8.54 -6.28
C LEU A 43 20.73 7.75 -5.03
N GLU A 44 21.83 8.16 -4.37
CA GLU A 44 22.40 7.37 -3.28
C GLU A 44 21.43 7.16 -2.10
N PRO A 45 20.80 8.21 -1.57
CA PRO A 45 19.80 8.02 -0.50
C PRO A 45 18.63 7.13 -0.94
N ALA A 46 18.21 7.22 -2.20
CA ALA A 46 17.13 6.38 -2.73
C ALA A 46 17.55 4.91 -2.83
N LEU A 47 18.76 4.62 -3.34
CA LEU A 47 19.27 3.25 -3.41
C LEU A 47 19.45 2.63 -2.01
N GLU A 48 19.90 3.42 -1.03
CA GLU A 48 19.98 2.96 0.37
C GLU A 48 18.62 2.64 0.96
N PHE A 49 17.62 3.41 0.60
CA PHE A 49 16.25 3.23 1.06
C PHE A 49 15.58 2.02 0.39
N LEU A 50 15.76 1.85 -0.93
CA LEU A 50 15.03 0.87 -1.75
C LEU A 50 15.66 -0.51 -1.75
N LEU A 51 17.00 -0.59 -1.71
CA LEU A 51 17.75 -1.82 -1.97
C LEU A 51 18.55 -2.24 -0.74
N ASP A 52 18.76 -3.53 -0.59
CA ASP A 52 19.71 -4.03 0.42
C ASP A 52 21.17 -3.82 -0.01
N SER A 53 22.10 -3.99 0.94
CA SER A 53 23.53 -3.74 0.72
C SER A 53 24.18 -4.71 -0.29
N THR A 54 23.54 -5.83 -0.58
CA THR A 54 24.04 -6.84 -1.54
C THR A 54 23.65 -6.52 -2.98
N SER A 55 22.78 -5.53 -3.18
CA SER A 55 22.38 -5.11 -4.53
C SER A 55 23.58 -4.59 -5.32
N VAL A 56 23.74 -5.08 -6.55
CA VAL A 56 24.82 -4.66 -7.44
C VAL A 56 24.81 -3.16 -7.73
N PHE A 57 23.63 -2.54 -7.75
CA PHE A 57 23.52 -1.08 -7.92
C PHE A 57 24.08 -0.29 -6.73
N ARG A 58 24.07 -0.85 -5.52
CA ARG A 58 24.65 -0.20 -4.32
C ARG A 58 26.16 -0.42 -4.18
N GLN A 59 26.75 -1.27 -5.00
CA GLN A 59 28.17 -1.53 -4.99
C GLN A 59 28.96 -0.56 -5.89
N LEU A 60 28.27 0.21 -6.73
CA LEU A 60 28.86 1.22 -7.59
C LEU A 60 29.15 2.52 -6.82
N ASP A 61 30.30 3.13 -7.09
CA ASP A 61 30.65 4.46 -6.58
C ASP A 61 30.20 5.52 -7.59
N TYR A 62 29.06 6.12 -7.32
CA TYR A 62 28.47 7.15 -8.17
C TYR A 62 29.12 8.51 -8.03
N GLY A 63 29.93 8.74 -6.97
CA GLY A 63 30.56 10.03 -6.71
C GLY A 63 29.51 11.16 -6.67
N ARG A 64 29.73 12.22 -7.43
CA ARG A 64 28.77 13.35 -7.50
C ARG A 64 27.43 13.02 -8.19
N LEU A 65 27.30 11.91 -8.92
CA LEU A 65 26.00 11.46 -9.42
C LEU A 65 25.11 10.93 -8.33
N GLY A 66 25.63 10.69 -7.12
CA GLY A 66 24.84 10.28 -5.95
C GLY A 66 23.75 11.27 -5.55
N ASP A 67 23.92 12.56 -5.90
CA ASP A 67 22.93 13.61 -5.67
C ASP A 67 22.01 13.88 -6.89
N SER A 68 22.15 13.10 -7.96
CA SER A 68 21.34 13.26 -9.17
C SER A 68 19.99 12.57 -9.07
N GLU A 69 19.04 13.05 -9.87
CA GLU A 69 17.74 12.42 -10.08
C GLU A 69 17.90 11.01 -10.65
N MET A 70 17.06 10.09 -10.19
CA MET A 70 17.06 8.70 -10.64
C MET A 70 15.65 8.15 -10.89
N VAL A 71 15.57 7.23 -11.84
CA VAL A 71 14.40 6.36 -12.03
C VAL A 71 14.87 4.91 -12.03
N LEU A 72 14.32 4.10 -11.11
CA LEU A 72 14.48 2.65 -11.13
C LEU A 72 13.14 2.04 -11.54
N SER A 73 13.11 1.36 -12.66
CA SER A 73 11.93 0.65 -13.14
C SER A 73 12.14 -0.87 -13.14
N TYR A 74 11.06 -1.59 -13.04
CA TYR A 74 11.05 -3.05 -13.15
C TYR A 74 10.09 -3.49 -14.25
N ASP A 75 10.57 -4.34 -15.14
CA ASP A 75 9.76 -5.11 -16.07
C ASP A 75 9.58 -6.55 -15.55
N TYR A 76 8.46 -7.17 -15.90
CA TYR A 76 8.13 -8.54 -15.51
C TYR A 76 7.83 -9.38 -16.76
N SER A 77 8.82 -9.57 -17.64
CA SER A 77 8.69 -10.43 -18.82
C SER A 77 9.22 -11.85 -18.57
N ALA A 78 10.47 -11.97 -18.13
CA ALA A 78 11.12 -13.24 -17.79
C ALA A 78 11.61 -13.30 -16.34
N GLY A 79 11.02 -12.50 -15.47
CA GLY A 79 11.41 -12.22 -14.09
C GLY A 79 11.42 -10.71 -13.86
N LEU A 80 11.78 -10.27 -12.65
CA LEU A 80 11.94 -8.84 -12.37
C LEU A 80 13.27 -8.36 -12.94
N ILE A 81 13.21 -7.64 -14.06
CA ILE A 81 14.37 -7.04 -14.71
C ILE A 81 14.44 -5.56 -14.31
N PRO A 82 15.47 -5.14 -13.55
CA PRO A 82 15.65 -3.74 -13.17
C PRO A 82 16.29 -2.95 -14.31
N LEU A 83 15.84 -1.71 -14.48
CA LEU A 83 16.50 -0.66 -15.26
C LEU A 83 16.65 0.57 -14.37
N LEU A 84 17.88 0.95 -14.06
CA LEU A 84 18.22 2.17 -13.35
C LEU A 84 18.68 3.23 -14.38
N ALA A 85 17.97 4.35 -14.44
CA ALA A 85 18.34 5.54 -15.19
C ALA A 85 18.73 6.65 -14.20
N VAL A 86 19.87 7.29 -14.43
CA VAL A 86 20.42 8.37 -13.60
C VAL A 86 20.64 9.60 -14.47
N ASP A 87 20.18 10.76 -14.01
CA ASP A 87 20.46 12.03 -14.68
C ASP A 87 21.97 12.34 -14.56
N ALA A 88 22.67 12.30 -15.68
CA ALA A 88 24.09 12.62 -15.75
C ALA A 88 24.33 14.12 -16.04
N GLY A 89 23.28 14.93 -16.04
CA GLY A 89 23.36 16.38 -16.27
C GLY A 89 23.68 16.77 -17.70
N ARG A 90 24.24 17.98 -17.87
CA ARG A 90 24.75 18.40 -19.18
C ARG A 90 26.06 17.68 -19.49
N ALA A 91 26.19 17.16 -20.69
CA ALA A 91 27.43 16.56 -21.15
C ALA A 91 28.60 17.56 -21.03
N GLY A 92 29.46 17.32 -20.06
CA GLY A 92 30.63 18.17 -19.78
C GLY A 92 31.84 17.34 -19.35
N ALA A 93 33.06 17.90 -19.49
CA ALA A 93 34.32 17.21 -19.20
C ALA A 93 34.39 16.59 -17.80
N ASP A 94 33.82 17.26 -16.82
CA ASP A 94 33.83 16.82 -15.43
C ASP A 94 32.88 15.62 -15.16
N THR A 95 31.75 15.51 -15.86
CA THR A 95 30.81 14.39 -15.73
C THR A 95 31.42 13.13 -16.38
N SER A 96 32.25 13.28 -17.42
CA SER A 96 32.83 12.16 -18.14
C SER A 96 33.77 11.30 -17.33
N SER A 97 34.47 11.83 -16.32
CA SER A 97 35.37 11.04 -15.45
C SER A 97 34.60 10.15 -14.48
N VAL A 98 33.54 10.66 -13.86
CA VAL A 98 32.68 9.90 -12.93
C VAL A 98 31.92 8.84 -13.70
N VAL A 99 31.29 9.19 -14.82
CA VAL A 99 30.56 8.23 -15.66
C VAL A 99 31.50 7.11 -16.13
N ARG A 100 32.73 7.41 -16.58
CA ARG A 100 33.71 6.41 -17.01
C ARG A 100 34.06 5.44 -15.88
N LYS A 101 34.22 5.95 -14.63
CA LYS A 101 34.46 5.13 -13.45
C LYS A 101 33.30 4.17 -13.19
N VAL A 102 32.06 4.69 -13.22
CA VAL A 102 30.85 3.86 -13.02
C VAL A 102 30.72 2.81 -14.11
N LEU A 103 30.98 3.16 -15.38
CA LEU A 103 30.94 2.19 -16.48
C LEU A 103 31.97 1.06 -16.30
N GLN A 104 33.20 1.39 -15.86
CA GLN A 104 34.22 0.39 -15.58
C GLN A 104 33.81 -0.54 -14.42
N GLN A 105 33.31 0.01 -13.33
CA GLN A 105 32.83 -0.79 -12.20
C GLN A 105 31.62 -1.65 -12.59
N ALA A 106 30.73 -1.14 -13.44
CA ALA A 106 29.59 -1.90 -13.94
C ALA A 106 30.06 -3.13 -14.75
N GLU A 107 31.10 -2.97 -15.58
CA GLU A 107 31.73 -4.07 -16.32
C GLU A 107 32.31 -5.11 -15.36
N ASP A 108 33.07 -4.70 -14.34
CA ASP A 108 33.62 -5.57 -13.31
C ASP A 108 32.54 -6.36 -12.56
N LEU A 109 31.37 -5.78 -12.34
CA LEU A 109 30.20 -6.40 -11.71
C LEU A 109 29.29 -7.15 -12.70
N LYS A 110 29.67 -7.22 -13.98
CA LYS A 110 28.87 -7.83 -15.07
C LYS A 110 27.48 -7.20 -15.23
N LEU A 111 27.36 -5.92 -14.94
CA LEU A 111 26.20 -5.11 -15.28
C LEU A 111 26.31 -4.58 -16.70
N ASN A 112 25.18 -4.54 -17.40
CA ASN A 112 25.08 -3.78 -18.63
C ASN A 112 24.93 -2.30 -18.28
N ALA A 113 25.77 -1.47 -18.90
CA ALA A 113 25.79 -0.03 -18.65
C ALA A 113 25.92 0.73 -19.97
N LEU A 114 25.24 1.85 -20.07
CA LEU A 114 25.32 2.73 -21.24
C LEU A 114 25.18 4.19 -20.79
N TYR A 115 26.03 5.05 -21.31
CA TYR A 115 25.88 6.49 -21.21
C TYR A 115 25.34 7.04 -22.55
N THR A 116 24.26 7.78 -22.49
CA THR A 116 23.69 8.48 -23.65
C THR A 116 23.61 9.98 -23.38
N ALA A 117 24.13 10.78 -24.32
CA ALA A 117 24.10 12.24 -24.28
C ALA A 117 22.83 12.84 -24.91
N GLU A 118 21.94 11.99 -25.46
CA GLU A 118 20.84 12.40 -26.33
C GLU A 118 19.46 12.14 -25.73
N LEU A 119 19.38 11.88 -24.42
CA LEU A 119 18.11 11.57 -23.77
C LEU A 119 17.05 12.66 -23.96
N LEU A 120 17.50 13.91 -23.97
CA LEU A 120 16.72 15.13 -24.19
C LEU A 120 17.60 16.22 -24.80
N PRO A 121 17.02 17.29 -25.35
CA PRO A 121 17.80 18.45 -25.73
C PRO A 121 18.65 18.92 -24.53
N ARG A 122 19.96 18.59 -24.55
CA ARG A 122 20.99 18.98 -23.57
C ARG A 122 21.07 18.19 -22.25
N ARG A 123 20.41 17.04 -22.08
CA ARG A 123 20.58 16.18 -20.91
C ARG A 123 21.12 14.81 -21.30
N ALA A 124 22.02 14.29 -20.48
CA ALA A 124 22.57 12.96 -20.60
C ALA A 124 22.04 12.04 -19.52
N ALA A 125 21.96 10.74 -19.78
CA ALA A 125 21.62 9.74 -18.80
C ALA A 125 22.63 8.60 -18.76
N LEU A 126 22.79 8.02 -17.58
CA LEU A 126 23.48 6.76 -17.37
C LEU A 126 22.41 5.68 -17.15
N LEU A 127 22.40 4.66 -18.00
CA LEU A 127 21.49 3.53 -17.96
C LEU A 127 22.25 2.29 -17.44
N LEU A 128 21.70 1.59 -16.47
CA LEU A 128 22.27 0.41 -15.82
C LEU A 128 21.20 -0.68 -15.69
N SER A 129 21.52 -1.91 -16.08
CA SER A 129 20.60 -3.05 -15.96
C SER A 129 21.35 -4.37 -15.84
N THR A 130 20.71 -5.38 -15.26
CA THR A 130 21.16 -6.78 -15.34
C THR A 130 20.90 -7.39 -16.71
N SER A 131 20.12 -6.73 -17.57
CA SER A 131 19.75 -7.18 -18.91
C SER A 131 20.16 -6.17 -19.99
N ARG A 132 20.91 -6.62 -20.99
CA ARG A 132 21.24 -5.79 -22.16
C ARG A 132 19.99 -5.38 -22.92
N ALA A 133 19.03 -6.29 -23.08
CA ALA A 133 17.78 -6.03 -23.78
C ALA A 133 16.97 -4.88 -23.13
N ALA A 134 17.03 -4.73 -21.79
CA ALA A 134 16.35 -3.63 -21.12
C ALA A 134 16.98 -2.26 -21.45
N ILE A 135 18.30 -2.20 -21.64
CA ILE A 135 19.00 -0.99 -22.08
C ILE A 135 18.65 -0.67 -23.54
N ASP A 136 18.70 -1.67 -24.42
CA ASP A 136 18.40 -1.48 -25.84
C ASP A 136 16.93 -1.04 -26.03
N GLU A 137 16.01 -1.57 -25.24
CA GLU A 137 14.62 -1.14 -25.22
C GLU A 137 14.48 0.31 -24.72
N ALA A 138 15.17 0.69 -23.65
CA ALA A 138 15.16 2.07 -23.15
C ALA A 138 15.65 3.06 -24.24
N LEU A 139 16.68 2.69 -25.00
CA LEU A 139 17.14 3.50 -26.12
C LEU A 139 16.07 3.64 -27.21
N MET A 140 15.43 2.54 -27.59
CA MET A 140 14.32 2.59 -28.55
C MET A 140 13.18 3.52 -28.07
N HIS A 141 12.88 3.51 -26.78
CA HIS A 141 11.87 4.41 -26.19
C HIS A 141 12.29 5.88 -26.28
N ILE A 142 13.56 6.17 -26.04
CA ILE A 142 14.12 7.51 -26.19
C ILE A 142 14.04 7.98 -27.67
N GLU A 143 14.43 7.13 -28.61
CA GLU A 143 14.44 7.43 -30.04
C GLU A 143 13.03 7.54 -30.63
N SER A 144 12.15 6.64 -30.29
CA SER A 144 10.77 6.61 -30.81
C SER A 144 9.84 7.58 -30.09
N GLY A 145 10.21 8.08 -28.92
CA GLY A 145 9.35 8.88 -28.05
C GLY A 145 8.22 8.09 -27.38
N VAL A 146 8.19 6.76 -27.53
CA VAL A 146 7.16 5.89 -26.91
C VAL A 146 7.70 5.31 -25.60
N SER A 147 7.05 5.60 -24.50
CA SER A 147 7.46 5.17 -23.14
C SER A 147 6.26 4.90 -22.25
N VAL A 148 6.50 4.64 -20.99
CA VAL A 148 5.42 4.52 -19.98
C VAL A 148 4.54 5.77 -19.92
N LEU A 149 5.07 6.94 -20.31
CA LEU A 149 4.33 8.21 -20.35
C LEU A 149 3.22 8.24 -21.40
N ASP A 150 3.26 7.36 -22.41
CA ASP A 150 2.21 7.25 -23.42
C ASP A 150 1.04 6.40 -22.96
N ALA A 151 1.21 5.64 -21.88
CA ALA A 151 0.12 4.92 -21.25
C ALA A 151 -0.74 5.92 -20.45
N ALA A 152 -1.97 6.17 -20.92
CA ALA A 152 -2.87 7.14 -20.32
C ALA A 152 -3.12 6.87 -18.82
N ASP A 153 -3.25 5.59 -18.43
CA ASP A 153 -3.44 5.14 -17.07
C ASP A 153 -2.21 5.42 -16.18
N PHE A 154 -1.00 5.26 -16.70
CA PHE A 154 0.22 5.63 -15.97
C PHE A 154 0.36 7.15 -15.83
N LYS A 155 0.07 7.90 -16.89
CA LYS A 155 0.12 9.37 -16.85
C LYS A 155 -0.78 9.95 -15.77
N GLU A 156 -2.02 9.44 -15.67
CA GLU A 156 -2.95 9.83 -14.62
C GLU A 156 -2.48 9.37 -13.23
N ALA A 157 -1.99 8.14 -13.09
CA ALA A 157 -1.43 7.64 -11.84
C ALA A 157 -0.21 8.45 -11.39
N SER A 158 0.69 8.81 -12.30
CA SER A 158 1.88 9.61 -12.00
C SER A 158 1.54 11.04 -11.59
N SER A 159 0.45 11.61 -12.11
CA SER A 159 -0.03 12.94 -11.70
C SER A 159 -0.50 13.01 -10.24
N LEU A 160 -0.82 11.86 -9.64
CA LEU A 160 -1.17 11.74 -8.23
C LEU A 160 0.08 11.63 -7.33
N ALA A 161 1.23 11.37 -7.92
CA ALA A 161 2.49 11.15 -7.20
C ALA A 161 3.14 12.50 -6.83
N ASP A 162 2.87 12.96 -5.61
CA ASP A 162 3.23 14.30 -5.12
C ASP A 162 4.32 14.30 -4.02
N GLY A 163 5.10 13.22 -3.92
CA GLY A 163 6.20 13.11 -2.97
C GLY A 163 7.39 13.96 -3.36
N THR A 164 7.85 14.86 -2.47
CA THR A 164 8.95 15.79 -2.74
C THR A 164 10.33 15.14 -2.72
N ALA A 165 10.53 14.07 -1.95
CA ALA A 165 11.76 13.27 -1.96
C ALA A 165 11.74 12.20 -3.04
N GLY A 166 10.54 11.67 -3.38
CA GLY A 166 10.39 10.67 -4.42
C GLY A 166 9.05 9.94 -4.35
N ASN A 167 8.85 9.10 -5.36
CA ASN A 167 7.61 8.35 -5.53
C ASN A 167 7.89 6.92 -6.01
N ILE A 168 7.08 5.96 -5.57
CA ILE A 168 7.04 4.59 -6.09
C ILE A 168 5.64 4.37 -6.68
N ILE A 169 5.57 4.10 -7.98
CA ILE A 169 4.31 3.86 -8.70
C ILE A 169 4.26 2.39 -9.10
N LEU A 170 3.24 1.68 -8.64
CA LEU A 170 3.10 0.23 -8.79
C LEU A 170 1.85 -0.10 -9.61
N LYS A 171 1.99 -0.94 -10.63
CA LYS A 171 0.86 -1.54 -11.34
C LYS A 171 0.34 -2.71 -10.52
N ASN A 172 -0.81 -2.55 -9.86
CA ASN A 172 -1.25 -3.48 -8.82
C ASN A 172 -1.46 -4.91 -9.32
N GLU A 173 -2.04 -5.09 -10.51
CA GLU A 173 -2.23 -6.42 -11.10
C GLU A 173 -0.91 -7.17 -11.24
N SER A 174 0.11 -6.51 -11.75
CA SER A 174 1.44 -7.09 -11.93
C SER A 174 2.20 -7.20 -10.62
N ALA A 175 2.18 -6.14 -9.81
CA ALA A 175 2.84 -6.10 -8.51
C ALA A 175 2.34 -7.21 -7.57
N SER A 176 1.05 -7.53 -7.59
CA SER A 176 0.46 -8.59 -6.77
C SER A 176 1.10 -9.97 -6.98
N ARG A 177 1.69 -10.21 -8.16
CA ARG A 177 2.31 -11.50 -8.50
C ARG A 177 3.69 -11.71 -7.87
N TRP A 178 4.48 -10.65 -7.73
CA TRP A 178 5.85 -10.71 -7.20
C TRP A 178 6.00 -10.15 -5.79
N LEU A 179 5.15 -9.19 -5.42
CA LEU A 179 5.17 -8.55 -4.11
C LEU A 179 5.03 -9.57 -2.97
N PRO A 180 4.01 -10.45 -2.96
CA PRO A 180 3.84 -11.44 -1.91
C PRO A 180 5.03 -12.37 -1.75
N ALA A 181 5.69 -12.75 -2.85
CA ALA A 181 6.83 -13.66 -2.80
C ALA A 181 8.05 -13.06 -2.09
N LYS A 182 8.20 -11.75 -2.10
CA LYS A 182 9.34 -11.04 -1.48
C LYS A 182 9.05 -10.53 -0.08
N LEU A 183 7.78 -10.32 0.27
CA LEU A 183 7.37 -9.67 1.51
C LEU A 183 6.84 -10.61 2.57
N LEU A 184 6.20 -11.70 2.15
CA LEU A 184 5.48 -12.58 3.05
C LEU A 184 6.33 -13.80 3.39
N LYS A 185 6.98 -13.80 4.53
CA LYS A 185 7.45 -15.01 5.19
C LYS A 185 6.24 -15.68 5.86
N ALA A 186 5.69 -16.66 5.16
CA ALA A 186 5.06 -17.88 5.67
C ALA A 186 3.62 -17.89 6.25
N GLN A 187 2.94 -16.82 6.66
CA GLN A 187 1.67 -16.98 7.39
C GLN A 187 0.41 -16.36 6.74
N VAL A 188 0.54 -15.61 5.66
CA VAL A 188 -0.63 -15.04 4.97
C VAL A 188 -0.97 -15.88 3.75
N ASP A 189 -2.25 -16.20 3.53
CA ASP A 189 -2.66 -16.86 2.30
C ASP A 189 -2.28 -15.99 1.09
N ARG A 190 -1.26 -16.46 0.38
CA ARG A 190 -0.71 -15.77 -0.80
C ARG A 190 -1.79 -15.45 -1.83
N ARG A 191 -2.79 -16.31 -1.98
CA ARG A 191 -3.87 -16.13 -2.96
C ARG A 191 -4.78 -14.95 -2.57
N GLU A 192 -5.11 -14.84 -1.30
CA GLU A 192 -5.94 -13.74 -0.81
C GLU A 192 -5.19 -12.41 -0.87
N MET A 193 -3.90 -12.38 -0.55
CA MET A 193 -3.08 -11.18 -0.68
C MET A 193 -2.96 -10.74 -2.15
N VAL A 194 -2.74 -11.67 -3.08
CA VAL A 194 -2.71 -11.37 -4.53
C VAL A 194 -4.03 -10.75 -4.96
N LYS A 195 -5.17 -11.33 -4.58
CA LYS A 195 -6.49 -10.79 -4.90
C LYS A 195 -6.71 -9.40 -4.27
N PHE A 196 -6.27 -9.22 -3.04
CA PHE A 196 -6.42 -7.95 -2.35
C PHE A 196 -5.62 -6.85 -3.06
N VAL A 197 -4.32 -7.05 -3.29
CA VAL A 197 -3.46 -6.07 -3.96
C VAL A 197 -3.94 -5.78 -5.38
N SER A 198 -4.26 -6.82 -6.17
CA SER A 198 -4.76 -6.63 -7.54
C SER A 198 -6.13 -5.97 -7.60
N GLY A 199 -6.95 -6.17 -6.58
CA GLY A 199 -8.29 -5.59 -6.47
C GLY A 199 -8.34 -4.23 -5.80
N ALA A 200 -7.22 -3.72 -5.28
CA ALA A 200 -7.19 -2.47 -4.55
C ALA A 200 -7.33 -1.25 -5.47
N ALA A 201 -6.51 -1.18 -6.50
CA ALA A 201 -6.47 -0.11 -7.48
C ALA A 201 -5.85 -0.64 -8.79
N GLN A 202 -5.89 0.15 -9.85
CA GLN A 202 -5.15 -0.15 -11.09
C GLN A 202 -3.66 0.17 -10.90
N TRP A 203 -3.38 1.35 -10.36
CA TRP A 203 -2.05 1.79 -9.97
C TRP A 203 -2.07 2.34 -8.54
N THR A 204 -0.97 2.15 -7.83
CA THR A 204 -0.77 2.73 -6.49
C THR A 204 0.51 3.55 -6.50
N ALA A 205 0.44 4.80 -6.07
CA ALA A 205 1.59 5.66 -5.85
C ALA A 205 1.87 5.78 -4.34
N LEU A 206 3.11 5.48 -3.94
CA LEU A 206 3.65 5.75 -2.62
C LEU A 206 4.47 7.02 -2.71
N CYS A 207 4.08 8.05 -1.97
CA CYS A 207 4.65 9.40 -2.05
C CYS A 207 5.45 9.69 -0.78
N PHE A 208 6.72 10.05 -0.97
CA PHE A 208 7.68 10.29 0.10
C PHE A 208 8.06 11.77 0.15
N ASN A 209 7.86 12.43 1.29
CA ASN A 209 8.36 13.79 1.49
C ASN A 209 9.80 13.82 2.01
N ASP A 210 10.20 12.76 2.69
CA ASP A 210 11.56 12.45 3.10
C ASP A 210 11.77 10.94 3.01
N LEU A 211 13.01 10.49 3.14
CA LEU A 211 13.35 9.06 3.14
C LEU A 211 13.39 8.47 4.55
N SER A 212 12.93 9.22 5.55
CA SER A 212 12.51 8.63 6.81
C SER A 212 11.29 7.78 6.54
N ARG A 213 11.13 6.68 7.23
CA ARG A 213 9.98 5.77 6.98
C ARG A 213 8.68 6.28 7.62
N GLU A 214 8.64 7.57 8.00
CA GLU A 214 7.49 8.20 8.61
C GLU A 214 6.71 9.01 7.57
N GLY A 215 5.39 8.87 7.55
CA GLY A 215 4.53 9.73 6.75
C GLY A 215 4.45 9.43 5.26
N ILE A 216 4.52 8.16 4.88
CA ILE A 216 4.28 7.75 3.49
C ILE A 216 2.82 8.00 3.13
N ARG A 217 2.58 8.81 2.10
CA ARG A 217 1.25 8.99 1.54
C ARG A 217 1.01 7.98 0.43
N VAL A 218 -0.16 7.36 0.45
CA VAL A 218 -0.58 6.40 -0.56
C VAL A 218 -1.67 7.02 -1.41
N ARG A 219 -1.50 6.97 -2.73
CA ARG A 219 -2.49 7.41 -3.71
C ARG A 219 -2.88 6.22 -4.56
N ALA A 220 -4.13 6.12 -4.95
CA ALA A 220 -4.61 5.05 -5.80
C ALA A 220 -5.30 5.63 -7.03
N PHE A 221 -4.98 5.09 -8.19
CA PHE A 221 -5.66 5.37 -9.44
C PHE A 221 -6.48 4.15 -9.88
N THR A 222 -7.76 4.34 -10.16
CA THR A 222 -8.72 3.26 -10.45
C THR A 222 -9.21 3.27 -11.90
N GLY A 223 -9.00 4.36 -12.63
CA GLY A 223 -9.51 4.53 -13.99
C GLY A 223 -11.04 4.42 -14.06
N ASP A 224 -11.76 4.94 -13.05
CA ASP A 224 -13.22 4.92 -12.93
C ASP A 224 -13.84 3.52 -13.02
N LYS A 225 -13.07 2.48 -12.61
CA LYS A 225 -13.53 1.10 -12.65
C LYS A 225 -14.04 0.65 -11.29
N ARG A 226 -15.36 0.52 -11.15
CA ARG A 226 -16.07 0.09 -9.92
C ARG A 226 -15.57 -1.21 -9.30
N LYS A 227 -14.77 -2.00 -10.02
CA LYS A 227 -14.16 -3.24 -9.52
C LYS A 227 -13.06 -3.03 -8.48
N TYR A 228 -12.54 -1.82 -8.33
CA TYR A 228 -11.47 -1.54 -7.41
C TYR A 228 -11.97 -1.11 -6.04
N LEU A 229 -11.32 -1.64 -4.99
CA LEU A 229 -11.65 -1.31 -3.61
C LEU A 229 -11.51 0.20 -3.32
N ALA A 230 -10.47 0.82 -3.87
CA ALA A 230 -10.23 2.24 -3.70
C ALA A 230 -11.37 3.09 -4.27
N GLU A 231 -11.93 2.73 -5.43
CA GLU A 231 -13.08 3.40 -6.03
C GLU A 231 -14.32 3.25 -5.15
N PHE A 232 -14.59 2.03 -4.68
CA PHE A 232 -15.68 1.77 -3.75
C PHE A 232 -15.57 2.61 -2.48
N ILE A 233 -14.38 2.65 -1.87
CA ILE A 233 -14.14 3.41 -0.63
C ILE A 233 -14.29 4.91 -0.87
N SER A 234 -13.76 5.43 -1.98
CA SER A 234 -13.86 6.86 -2.31
C SER A 234 -15.29 7.34 -2.54
N ALA A 235 -16.19 6.43 -2.95
CA ALA A 235 -17.61 6.71 -3.14
C ALA A 235 -18.42 6.66 -1.82
N LEU A 236 -17.83 6.17 -0.72
CA LEU A 236 -18.51 6.15 0.57
C LEU A 236 -18.61 7.56 1.16
N PRO A 237 -19.75 7.91 1.76
CA PRO A 237 -19.85 9.17 2.48
C PRO A 237 -19.00 9.13 3.74
N ALA A 238 -18.28 10.21 4.00
CA ALA A 238 -17.51 10.36 5.23
C ALA A 238 -18.40 10.17 6.47
N GLY A 239 -18.00 9.28 7.36
CA GLY A 239 -18.62 9.02 8.65
C GLY A 239 -18.02 9.91 9.74
N ASN A 240 -18.44 9.68 10.98
CA ASN A 240 -17.90 10.36 12.16
C ASN A 240 -17.18 9.32 13.04
N SER A 241 -15.88 9.28 12.94
CA SER A 241 -15.07 8.37 13.76
C SER A 241 -15.06 8.78 15.23
N ARG A 242 -15.14 7.78 16.10
CA ARG A 242 -14.97 7.88 17.54
C ARG A 242 -13.83 7.00 18.05
N LEU A 243 -13.14 6.33 17.13
CA LEU A 243 -12.12 5.34 17.47
C LEU A 243 -10.95 5.93 18.26
N ALA A 244 -10.54 7.16 17.97
CA ALA A 244 -9.40 7.80 18.63
C ALA A 244 -9.48 7.79 20.18
N ALA A 245 -10.68 7.86 20.75
CA ALA A 245 -10.89 7.79 22.21
C ALA A 245 -10.82 6.37 22.77
N ALA A 246 -10.79 5.37 21.89
CA ALA A 246 -10.80 3.95 22.23
C ALA A 246 -9.50 3.22 21.84
N LEU A 247 -8.45 3.93 21.40
CA LEU A 247 -7.21 3.32 20.98
C LEU A 247 -6.22 3.16 22.13
N PRO A 248 -5.56 1.99 22.27
CA PRO A 248 -4.36 1.85 23.07
C PRO A 248 -3.24 2.75 22.53
N ASP A 249 -2.42 3.33 23.42
CA ASP A 249 -1.30 4.19 23.02
C ASP A 249 -0.20 3.46 22.26
N THR A 250 -0.12 2.14 22.43
CA THR A 250 0.79 1.22 21.74
C THR A 250 0.22 0.68 20.41
N ALA A 251 -0.98 1.14 19.99
CA ALA A 251 -1.57 0.68 18.73
C ALA A 251 -0.65 1.01 17.54
N HIS A 252 -0.31 -0.02 16.77
CA HIS A 252 0.62 0.07 15.65
C HIS A 252 -0.02 -0.23 14.28
N PHE A 253 -1.21 -0.87 14.28
CA PHE A 253 -2.00 -1.09 13.08
C PHE A 253 -3.47 -0.79 13.36
N ILE A 254 -4.06 0.08 12.56
CA ILE A 254 -5.44 0.53 12.72
C ILE A 254 -6.08 0.57 11.34
N VAL A 255 -7.24 -0.07 11.22
CA VAL A 255 -8.16 0.13 10.09
C VAL A 255 -9.43 0.68 10.66
N ASP A 256 -9.86 1.85 10.21
CA ASP A 256 -11.08 2.50 10.67
C ASP A 256 -12.02 2.76 9.49
N LEU A 257 -13.25 2.32 9.65
CA LEU A 257 -14.35 2.47 8.70
C LEU A 257 -15.54 3.13 9.40
N PRO A 258 -15.58 4.46 9.50
CA PRO A 258 -16.73 5.16 10.02
C PRO A 258 -17.88 5.10 9.01
N LEU A 259 -19.02 4.56 9.42
CA LEU A 259 -20.17 4.32 8.57
C LEU A 259 -21.24 5.41 8.80
N LYS A 260 -21.52 6.19 7.78
CA LYS A 260 -22.69 7.08 7.81
C LYS A 260 -23.98 6.28 7.66
N ASP A 261 -23.97 5.28 6.77
CA ASP A 261 -25.03 4.33 6.54
C ASP A 261 -24.44 2.97 6.12
N TYR A 262 -24.61 1.96 6.97
CA TYR A 262 -24.11 0.61 6.68
C TYR A 262 -24.83 -0.05 5.49
N LYS A 263 -26.06 0.37 5.15
CA LYS A 263 -26.78 -0.16 3.98
C LYS A 263 -26.11 0.31 2.71
N GLN A 264 -25.73 1.57 2.64
CA GLN A 264 -24.99 2.12 1.50
C GLN A 264 -23.64 1.43 1.33
N TYR A 265 -22.94 1.13 2.45
CA TYR A 265 -21.73 0.32 2.40
C TYR A 265 -22.00 -1.05 1.78
N THR A 266 -22.99 -1.79 2.29
CA THR A 266 -23.26 -3.16 1.82
C THR A 266 -23.75 -3.23 0.38
N GLU A 267 -24.48 -2.24 -0.07
CA GLU A 267 -24.92 -2.12 -1.48
C GLU A 267 -23.72 -1.84 -2.39
N GLY A 268 -22.93 -0.81 -2.11
CA GLY A 268 -21.73 -0.50 -2.88
C GLY A 268 -20.70 -1.63 -2.86
N TRP A 269 -20.55 -2.34 -1.73
CA TRP A 269 -19.70 -3.52 -1.66
C TRP A 269 -20.18 -4.65 -2.59
N LYS A 270 -21.49 -4.90 -2.66
CA LYS A 270 -22.07 -5.88 -3.59
C LYS A 270 -21.84 -5.47 -5.06
N GLU A 271 -21.97 -4.19 -5.39
CA GLU A 271 -21.64 -3.68 -6.73
C GLU A 271 -20.16 -3.88 -7.09
N CYS A 272 -19.27 -3.59 -6.17
CA CYS A 272 -17.83 -3.83 -6.34
C CYS A 272 -17.52 -5.32 -6.57
N LEU A 273 -18.14 -6.21 -5.77
CA LEU A 273 -17.99 -7.66 -5.91
C LEU A 273 -18.59 -8.17 -7.22
N ASP A 274 -19.71 -7.62 -7.68
CA ASP A 274 -20.31 -7.97 -8.96
C ASP A 274 -19.42 -7.60 -10.13
N ALA A 275 -18.87 -6.39 -10.12
CA ALA A 275 -17.89 -5.93 -11.10
C ALA A 275 -16.60 -6.78 -11.16
N ARG A 276 -16.30 -7.51 -10.06
CA ARG A 276 -15.17 -8.45 -9.92
C ARG A 276 -15.54 -9.90 -10.23
N ALA A 277 -16.81 -10.20 -10.54
CA ALA A 277 -17.37 -11.55 -10.65
C ALA A 277 -17.23 -12.40 -9.36
N ASP A 278 -17.16 -11.78 -8.20
CA ASP A 278 -17.04 -12.44 -6.88
C ASP A 278 -18.36 -12.46 -6.08
N LEU A 279 -19.41 -11.80 -6.56
CA LEU A 279 -20.69 -11.66 -5.85
C LEU A 279 -21.36 -13.01 -5.54
N SER A 280 -21.26 -13.99 -6.45
CA SER A 280 -21.84 -15.32 -6.22
C SER A 280 -21.15 -16.07 -5.08
N LYS A 281 -19.81 -15.97 -4.98
CA LYS A 281 -19.03 -16.55 -3.88
C LYS A 281 -19.36 -15.87 -2.54
N TYR A 282 -19.49 -14.54 -2.57
CA TYR A 282 -19.91 -13.76 -1.41
C TYR A 282 -21.28 -14.25 -0.89
N ARG A 283 -22.29 -14.34 -1.77
CA ARG A 283 -23.62 -14.83 -1.42
C ARG A 283 -23.58 -16.26 -0.87
N GLY A 284 -22.78 -17.14 -1.49
CA GLY A 284 -22.59 -18.52 -1.02
C GLY A 284 -22.00 -18.59 0.39
N ARG A 285 -21.01 -17.74 0.69
CA ARG A 285 -20.41 -17.61 2.03
C ARG A 285 -21.44 -17.15 3.06
N LEU A 286 -22.23 -16.11 2.78
CA LEU A 286 -23.28 -15.64 3.68
C LEU A 286 -24.36 -16.70 3.92
N ALA A 287 -24.76 -17.44 2.88
CA ALA A 287 -25.71 -18.55 3.00
C ALA A 287 -25.16 -19.70 3.87
N GLY A 288 -23.87 -20.02 3.74
CA GLY A 288 -23.17 -20.99 4.58
C GLY A 288 -23.19 -20.60 6.06
N LEU A 289 -22.91 -19.34 6.36
CA LEU A 289 -22.97 -18.81 7.74
C LEU A 289 -24.38 -18.84 8.30
N LYS A 290 -25.40 -18.46 7.50
CA LYS A 290 -26.81 -18.60 7.89
C LYS A 290 -27.17 -20.03 8.23
N LYS A 291 -26.73 -21.01 7.42
CA LYS A 291 -26.97 -22.43 7.69
C LYS A 291 -26.31 -22.91 8.99
N ARG A 292 -25.09 -22.43 9.27
CA ARG A 292 -24.30 -22.80 10.45
C ARG A 292 -24.87 -22.23 11.75
N PHE A 293 -25.26 -20.96 11.74
CA PHE A 293 -25.60 -20.22 12.95
C PHE A 293 -27.10 -19.87 13.09
N GLY A 294 -27.93 -20.24 12.12
CA GLY A 294 -29.38 -20.02 12.14
C GLY A 294 -29.86 -18.61 11.83
N LYS A 295 -28.99 -17.60 11.91
CA LYS A 295 -29.28 -16.20 11.60
C LYS A 295 -28.55 -15.76 10.35
N SER A 296 -29.18 -14.97 9.49
CA SER A 296 -28.45 -14.44 8.33
C SER A 296 -27.50 -13.31 8.73
N PRO A 297 -26.31 -13.18 8.11
CA PRO A 297 -25.42 -12.07 8.35
C PRO A 297 -26.06 -10.70 8.13
N GLU A 298 -26.97 -10.57 7.17
CA GLU A 298 -27.69 -9.32 6.92
C GLU A 298 -28.66 -8.98 8.07
N ALA A 299 -29.39 -9.98 8.60
CA ALA A 299 -30.27 -9.77 9.76
C ALA A 299 -29.45 -9.43 11.02
N TRP A 300 -28.30 -10.07 11.21
CA TRP A 300 -27.37 -9.73 12.28
C TRP A 300 -26.86 -8.30 12.15
N LEU A 301 -26.46 -7.89 10.96
CA LEU A 301 -25.99 -6.53 10.68
C LEU A 301 -27.06 -5.48 10.94
N ALA A 302 -28.30 -5.77 10.55
CA ALA A 302 -29.45 -4.89 10.82
C ALA A 302 -29.70 -4.71 12.32
N ASP A 303 -29.56 -5.79 13.10
CA ASP A 303 -29.71 -5.72 14.57
C ASP A 303 -28.52 -4.99 15.24
N MET A 304 -27.33 -5.08 14.67
CA MET A 304 -26.17 -4.36 15.18
C MET A 304 -26.21 -2.87 14.82
N ALA A 305 -26.81 -2.51 13.66
CA ALA A 305 -26.89 -1.15 13.14
C ALA A 305 -25.57 -0.38 13.29
N PRO A 306 -24.48 -0.88 12.65
CA PRO A 306 -23.14 -0.35 12.90
C PRO A 306 -23.00 1.08 12.40
N LEU A 307 -22.34 1.90 13.22
CA LEU A 307 -21.96 3.29 12.91
C LEU A 307 -20.46 3.41 12.60
N GLU A 308 -19.66 2.42 13.00
CA GLU A 308 -18.22 2.38 12.81
C GLU A 308 -17.71 0.95 13.02
N LEU A 309 -16.77 0.55 12.19
CA LEU A 309 -16.05 -0.71 12.32
C LEU A 309 -14.56 -0.43 12.31
N ALA A 310 -13.82 -0.98 13.26
CA ALA A 310 -12.38 -0.86 13.28
C ALA A 310 -11.70 -2.21 13.54
N LEU A 311 -10.49 -2.35 12.99
CA LEU A 311 -9.51 -3.37 13.36
C LEU A 311 -8.35 -2.64 14.03
N VAL A 312 -7.97 -3.09 15.23
CA VAL A 312 -6.85 -2.52 15.98
C VAL A 312 -5.89 -3.62 16.39
N ARG A 313 -4.59 -3.40 16.17
CA ARG A 313 -3.51 -4.24 16.66
C ARG A 313 -2.57 -3.41 17.53
N TRP A 314 -2.22 -3.96 18.67
CA TRP A 314 -1.26 -3.36 19.60
C TRP A 314 -0.46 -4.49 20.27
N GLU A 315 0.84 -4.29 20.47
CA GLU A 315 1.73 -5.32 20.99
C GLU A 315 1.57 -6.66 20.24
N SER A 316 1.06 -7.69 20.88
CA SER A 316 0.74 -9.00 20.29
C SER A 316 -0.77 -9.26 20.15
N SER A 317 -1.59 -8.28 20.47
CA SER A 317 -3.06 -8.41 20.53
C SER A 317 -3.76 -7.77 19.34
N GLU A 318 -4.92 -8.31 18.97
CA GLU A 318 -5.78 -7.76 17.92
C GLU A 318 -7.25 -7.84 18.26
N LEU A 319 -8.02 -6.81 17.94
CA LEU A 319 -9.46 -6.76 18.13
C LEU A 319 -10.18 -6.15 16.93
N LEU A 320 -11.41 -6.63 16.71
CA LEU A 320 -12.41 -5.89 15.94
C LEU A 320 -13.31 -5.12 16.89
N LEU A 321 -13.51 -3.85 16.60
CA LEU A 321 -14.38 -2.97 17.35
C LEU A 321 -15.54 -2.53 16.45
N LEU A 322 -16.77 -2.77 16.89
CA LEU A 322 -17.97 -2.35 16.19
C LEU A 322 -18.76 -1.40 17.06
N ARG A 323 -18.84 -0.14 16.67
CA ARG A 323 -19.70 0.83 17.34
C ARG A 323 -21.11 0.75 16.78
N SER A 324 -22.09 0.61 17.65
CA SER A 324 -23.50 0.57 17.28
C SER A 324 -24.28 1.71 17.93
N GLY A 325 -25.44 2.05 17.36
CA GLY A 325 -26.37 3.00 17.96
C GLY A 325 -27.03 2.48 19.24
N HIS A 326 -26.89 1.19 19.54
CA HIS A 326 -27.48 0.54 20.70
C HIS A 326 -26.45 0.43 21.83
N ARG A 327 -26.76 1.02 22.99
CA ARG A 327 -25.96 0.80 24.19
C ARG A 327 -26.23 -0.60 24.72
N ARG A 328 -25.29 -1.49 24.54
CA ARG A 328 -25.30 -2.82 25.15
C ARG A 328 -24.40 -2.80 26.39
N LYS A 329 -24.81 -3.52 27.42
CA LYS A 329 -23.97 -3.80 28.57
C LYS A 329 -23.86 -5.32 28.66
N GLY A 330 -22.67 -5.81 28.89
CA GLY A 330 -22.42 -7.24 28.99
C GLY A 330 -21.01 -7.55 29.42
N VAL A 331 -20.84 -8.67 30.02
CA VAL A 331 -19.55 -9.27 30.39
C VAL A 331 -19.06 -10.07 29.20
N LEU A 332 -17.78 -10.39 29.17
CA LEU A 332 -17.17 -11.34 28.23
C LEU A 332 -18.04 -12.60 28.05
N ALA A 333 -18.37 -12.90 26.83
CA ALA A 333 -19.17 -14.05 26.45
C ALA A 333 -18.63 -14.69 25.15
N GLU A 334 -19.06 -15.91 24.88
CA GLU A 334 -18.81 -16.54 23.57
C GLU A 334 -19.51 -15.75 22.45
N ASN A 335 -18.80 -15.52 21.34
CA ASN A 335 -19.38 -14.89 20.15
C ASN A 335 -20.32 -15.88 19.46
N PRO A 336 -21.62 -15.63 19.40
CA PRO A 336 -22.56 -16.54 18.76
C PRO A 336 -22.46 -16.55 17.23
N PHE A 337 -21.72 -15.60 16.64
CA PHE A 337 -21.64 -15.40 15.19
C PHE A 337 -20.20 -15.14 14.70
N PRO A 338 -19.23 -16.02 15.00
CA PRO A 338 -17.85 -15.82 14.55
C PRO A 338 -17.75 -15.83 13.02
N GLY A 339 -16.87 -14.98 12.50
CA GLY A 339 -16.63 -14.83 11.06
C GLY A 339 -17.67 -13.97 10.31
N TYR A 340 -18.67 -13.38 10.98
CA TYR A 340 -19.66 -12.53 10.31
C TYR A 340 -19.05 -11.23 9.80
N ILE A 341 -18.20 -10.58 10.59
CA ILE A 341 -17.58 -9.31 10.22
C ILE A 341 -16.73 -9.45 8.94
N PRO A 342 -15.73 -10.34 8.86
CA PRO A 342 -14.96 -10.49 7.64
C PRO A 342 -15.80 -11.02 6.46
N ALA A 343 -16.86 -11.75 6.71
CA ALA A 343 -17.76 -12.19 5.65
C ALA A 343 -18.54 -11.04 5.02
N ILE A 344 -18.95 -10.05 5.80
CA ILE A 344 -19.74 -8.89 5.36
C ILE A 344 -18.85 -7.78 4.83
N PHE A 345 -17.81 -7.40 5.61
CA PHE A 345 -16.99 -6.22 5.34
C PHE A 345 -15.69 -6.51 4.57
N GLY A 346 -15.38 -7.78 4.33
CA GLY A 346 -14.21 -8.21 3.59
C GLY A 346 -13.06 -8.68 4.49
N GLU A 347 -12.09 -9.35 3.86
CA GLU A 347 -10.97 -10.02 4.53
C GLU A 347 -10.02 -9.05 5.27
N LEU A 348 -10.06 -7.75 4.95
CA LEU A 348 -9.30 -6.73 5.67
C LEU A 348 -9.65 -6.69 7.18
N PHE A 349 -10.89 -7.06 7.52
CA PHE A 349 -11.39 -7.14 8.89
C PHE A 349 -11.36 -8.56 9.45
N ARG A 350 -10.42 -9.39 8.99
CA ARG A 350 -10.19 -10.71 9.56
C ARG A 350 -9.14 -10.62 10.67
N ILE A 351 -9.46 -11.20 11.82
CA ILE A 351 -8.53 -11.45 12.93
C ILE A 351 -8.34 -12.97 13.12
N ALA A 352 -7.31 -13.35 13.86
CA ALA A 352 -6.98 -14.75 14.08
C ALA A 352 -8.08 -15.48 14.87
N ASP A 353 -8.65 -14.82 15.88
CA ASP A 353 -9.67 -15.37 16.76
C ASP A 353 -10.74 -14.31 17.09
N ASP A 354 -11.98 -14.55 16.68
CA ASP A 354 -13.16 -13.74 17.01
C ASP A 354 -14.18 -14.54 17.84
N SER A 355 -13.71 -15.54 18.61
CA SER A 355 -14.56 -16.46 19.38
C SER A 355 -15.28 -15.81 20.56
N CYS A 356 -14.78 -14.68 21.07
CA CYS A 356 -15.35 -13.98 22.20
C CYS A 356 -15.91 -12.61 21.82
N VAL A 357 -16.86 -12.11 22.63
CA VAL A 357 -17.48 -10.81 22.51
C VAL A 357 -17.59 -10.13 23.88
N ALA A 358 -17.31 -8.83 23.93
CA ALA A 358 -17.54 -7.99 25.11
C ALA A 358 -18.11 -6.62 24.70
N PHE A 359 -18.55 -5.84 25.68
CA PHE A 359 -19.12 -4.51 25.43
C PHE A 359 -18.42 -3.46 26.29
N TRP A 360 -17.93 -2.40 25.65
CA TRP A 360 -17.23 -1.32 26.31
C TRP A 360 -17.64 0.04 25.71
N GLU A 361 -18.19 0.93 26.51
CA GLU A 361 -18.53 2.33 26.17
C GLU A 361 -19.18 2.56 24.79
N GLY A 362 -20.10 1.67 24.39
CA GLY A 362 -20.80 1.76 23.09
C GLY A 362 -20.13 1.01 21.96
N TRP A 363 -18.99 0.37 22.22
CA TRP A 363 -18.33 -0.55 21.34
C TRP A 363 -18.68 -2.01 21.70
N THR A 364 -18.81 -2.82 20.67
CA THR A 364 -18.78 -4.27 20.78
C THR A 364 -17.39 -4.72 20.35
N LEU A 365 -16.68 -5.40 21.22
CA LEU A 365 -15.34 -5.93 21.02
C LEU A 365 -15.45 -7.38 20.58
N PHE A 366 -14.72 -7.79 19.54
CA PHE A 366 -14.61 -9.18 19.10
C PHE A 366 -13.14 -9.57 19.05
N GLY A 367 -12.78 -10.71 19.64
CA GLY A 367 -11.42 -11.21 19.71
C GLY A 367 -11.32 -12.49 20.51
N SER A 368 -10.10 -12.89 20.85
CA SER A 368 -9.87 -13.90 21.87
C SER A 368 -10.22 -13.36 23.27
N ALA A 369 -10.39 -14.23 24.23
CA ALA A 369 -10.59 -13.83 25.63
C ALA A 369 -9.40 -13.02 26.17
N ASP A 370 -8.18 -13.41 25.79
CA ASP A 370 -6.95 -12.76 26.22
C ASP A 370 -6.82 -11.35 25.61
N ASP A 371 -7.13 -11.18 24.32
CA ASP A 371 -7.10 -9.86 23.66
C ASP A 371 -8.13 -8.90 24.25
N ILE A 372 -9.33 -9.40 24.57
CA ILE A 372 -10.36 -8.59 25.23
C ILE A 372 -9.93 -8.20 26.64
N ALA A 373 -9.33 -9.12 27.40
CA ALA A 373 -8.80 -8.82 28.74
C ALA A 373 -7.66 -7.78 28.67
N ALA A 374 -6.74 -7.90 27.70
CA ALA A 374 -5.68 -6.92 27.49
C ALA A 374 -6.23 -5.52 27.16
N TRP A 375 -7.30 -5.45 26.36
CA TRP A 375 -8.00 -4.18 26.10
C TRP A 375 -8.62 -3.59 27.37
N GLU A 376 -9.31 -4.40 28.17
CA GLU A 376 -9.91 -3.93 29.42
C GLU A 376 -8.86 -3.43 30.42
N ASP A 377 -7.70 -4.06 30.48
CA ASP A 377 -6.58 -3.62 31.31
C ASP A 377 -5.99 -2.28 30.83
N ALA A 378 -5.84 -2.12 29.52
CA ALA A 378 -5.45 -0.85 28.90
C ALA A 378 -6.48 0.25 29.20
N ALA A 379 -7.77 -0.06 29.17
CA ALA A 379 -8.84 0.87 29.52
C ALA A 379 -8.81 1.30 30.99
N ARG A 380 -8.60 0.34 31.91
CA ARG A 380 -8.51 0.62 33.36
C ARG A 380 -7.29 1.43 33.73
N SER A 381 -6.16 1.19 33.06
CA SER A 381 -4.91 1.94 33.29
C SER A 381 -4.93 3.36 32.73
N GLY A 382 -5.98 3.71 31.95
CA GLY A 382 -6.09 5.02 31.30
C GLY A 382 -5.27 5.14 30.00
N MET A 383 -4.62 4.07 29.53
CA MET A 383 -3.82 4.04 28.30
C MET A 383 -4.65 4.26 27.02
N LEU A 384 -5.99 4.07 27.08
CA LEU A 384 -6.88 4.36 25.94
C LEU A 384 -7.15 5.86 25.73
N LYS A 385 -6.65 6.74 26.60
CA LYS A 385 -6.90 8.20 26.52
C LYS A 385 -5.81 8.97 25.80
N SER A 386 -4.65 8.35 25.60
CA SER A 386 -3.54 8.95 24.89
C SER A 386 -3.60 8.56 23.42
N MET A 387 -3.64 9.57 22.55
CA MET A 387 -3.56 9.28 21.10
C MET A 387 -2.22 8.61 20.79
N PRO A 388 -2.20 7.49 20.02
CA PRO A 388 -0.97 6.85 19.60
C PRO A 388 -0.03 7.84 18.90
N ARG A 389 1.29 7.63 18.95
CA ARG A 389 2.25 8.44 18.18
C ARG A 389 1.96 8.44 16.68
N SER A 390 1.37 7.34 16.17
CA SER A 390 0.84 7.21 14.81
C SER A 390 -0.36 8.11 14.51
N SER A 391 -1.01 8.70 15.53
CA SER A 391 -2.21 9.52 15.39
C SER A 391 -1.98 10.86 14.67
N LYS A 392 -0.74 11.28 14.44
CA LYS A 392 -0.43 12.43 13.58
C LYS A 392 -1.03 12.30 12.17
N PHE A 393 -1.34 11.08 11.77
CA PHE A 393 -1.92 10.74 10.46
C PHE A 393 -3.40 10.38 10.52
N TYR A 394 -3.98 10.31 11.74
CA TYR A 394 -5.37 9.93 11.94
C TYR A 394 -6.29 11.14 11.73
N MET A 395 -7.08 11.10 10.66
CA MET A 395 -8.04 12.15 10.31
C MET A 395 -9.46 11.71 10.66
N ASN A 396 -10.10 12.39 11.61
CA ASN A 396 -11.41 12.03 12.16
C ASN A 396 -12.59 12.09 11.18
N ASN A 397 -12.40 12.60 9.97
CA ASN A 397 -13.49 12.85 9.01
C ASN A 397 -13.34 12.07 7.70
N ASP A 398 -12.47 11.08 7.63
CA ASP A 398 -12.31 10.27 6.44
C ASP A 398 -13.37 9.16 6.39
N ALA A 399 -13.76 8.75 5.17
CA ALA A 399 -14.64 7.61 4.96
C ALA A 399 -13.95 6.28 5.31
N PHE A 400 -12.63 6.29 5.32
CA PHE A 400 -11.78 5.17 5.66
C PHE A 400 -10.38 5.66 6.07
N CYS A 401 -9.82 5.08 7.12
CA CYS A 401 -8.46 5.37 7.57
C CYS A 401 -7.69 4.06 7.81
N LEU A 402 -6.45 4.00 7.34
CA LEU A 402 -5.51 2.95 7.70
C LEU A 402 -4.22 3.58 8.20
N VAL A 403 -3.84 3.23 9.41
CA VAL A 403 -2.58 3.65 10.03
C VAL A 403 -1.77 2.41 10.33
N ALA A 404 -0.50 2.43 9.97
CA ALA A 404 0.41 1.34 10.23
C ALA A 404 1.79 1.89 10.63
N ASP A 405 2.32 1.45 11.77
CA ASP A 405 3.71 1.72 12.15
C ASP A 405 4.63 0.72 11.46
N GLY A 406 5.44 1.21 10.52
CA GLY A 406 6.36 0.38 9.75
C GLY A 406 7.41 -0.37 10.58
N LYS A 407 7.63 0.01 11.84
CA LYS A 407 8.54 -0.73 12.74
C LYS A 407 7.89 -2.00 13.30
N ASN A 408 6.58 -1.98 13.51
CA ASN A 408 5.83 -3.05 14.15
C ASN A 408 5.18 -4.00 13.15
N ILE A 409 4.86 -3.56 11.94
CA ILE A 409 4.38 -4.43 10.85
C ILE A 409 5.38 -5.57 10.53
N LEU A 410 6.67 -5.36 10.78
CA LEU A 410 7.70 -6.39 10.58
C LEU A 410 7.73 -7.48 11.66
N MET A 411 7.24 -7.22 12.86
CA MET A 411 7.16 -8.24 13.90
C MET A 411 6.02 -9.23 13.67
N ASP A 412 4.92 -8.77 13.05
CA ASP A 412 3.76 -9.62 12.74
C ASP A 412 3.94 -10.47 11.46
N VAL A 413 5.02 -10.24 10.72
CA VAL A 413 5.37 -10.97 9.47
C VAL A 413 6.52 -11.96 9.69
N ASN A 414 7.09 -12.05 10.89
CA ASN A 414 8.08 -13.03 11.30
C ASN A 414 7.42 -14.18 12.04
#